data_ceb2de2e1871c93c7e3208f71c825835
#
_entry.id   ceb2de2e1871c93c7e3208f71c825835
#
_cell.length_a   1.000
_cell.length_b   1.000
_cell.length_c   1.000
_cell.angle_alpha   90.00
_cell.angle_beta   90.00
_cell.angle_gamma   90.00
#
_symmetry.space_group_name_H-M   'P 1'
#
loop_
_entity.id
_entity.type
_entity.pdbx_description
1 polymer ?
#
loop_
_entity_poly.entity_id
_entity_poly.type
_entity_poly.pdbx_seq_one_letter_code
_entity_poly.pdbx_strand_id
1 'polypeptide(L)'
;HLVIRRQRQMCIRDSIYMVVNASRKEDDIKYLRENLEPLGVSVRNLENRALIALQGPTSQRVLEEHFPKISKMRFMDVSTIPIAGAECWVSRSGYTGDDGFEISIPSQAAEIVTTSLLEHETVELAGLGARDSLRLEAGLCLYGQDIDATTSPVAAGLKWAMHTSRLSGGYKEGKFPGAEKILSEISD
;
A
#
# COMPACT_ATOMS: atom_id res chain seq x y z
N HIS A 1 14.11 -2.31 9.82
CA HIS A 1 13.49 -2.60 8.54
C HIS A 1 12.25 -3.44 8.78
N LEU A 2 11.12 -2.78 8.98
CA LEU A 2 9.86 -3.43 8.64
C LEU A 2 9.97 -3.81 7.17
N VAL A 3 10.21 -5.06 6.88
CA VAL A 3 10.09 -5.55 5.52
C VAL A 3 8.60 -5.78 5.29
N ILE A 4 7.87 -4.69 5.15
CA ILE A 4 6.57 -4.73 4.51
C ILE A 4 6.89 -4.95 3.02
N ARG A 5 7.27 -6.17 2.69
CA ARG A 5 7.29 -6.58 1.30
C ARG A 5 5.84 -6.69 0.89
N ARG A 6 5.46 -5.86 -0.01
CA ARG A 6 4.30 -5.96 -0.88
C ARG A 6 3.08 -5.12 -0.57
N GLN A 7 3.03 -4.33 0.46
CA GLN A 7 1.93 -3.38 0.56
C GLN A 7 2.47 -1.96 0.41
N ARG A 8 2.09 -1.30 -0.68
CA ARG A 8 2.23 0.14 -0.88
C ARG A 8 3.67 0.67 -0.98
N GLN A 9 4.61 -0.12 -1.48
CA GLN A 9 5.97 0.35 -1.76
C GLN A 9 6.25 0.32 -3.26
N MET A 10 6.61 1.48 -3.81
CA MET A 10 7.10 1.62 -5.19
C MET A 10 8.61 1.80 -5.16
N CYS A 11 9.35 0.94 -5.86
CA CYS A 11 10.73 1.23 -6.19
C CYS A 11 10.77 2.02 -7.50
N ILE A 12 11.10 3.30 -7.42
CA ILE A 12 11.34 4.15 -8.57
C ILE A 12 12.84 4.44 -8.59
N ARG A 13 13.58 3.69 -9.38
CA ARG A 13 15.05 3.77 -9.48
C ARG A 13 15.73 3.57 -8.13
N ASP A 14 16.11 4.65 -7.43
CA ASP A 14 16.86 4.70 -6.18
C ASP A 14 15.97 5.08 -4.97
N SER A 15 14.67 5.19 -5.16
CA SER A 15 13.73 5.62 -4.13
C SER A 15 12.62 4.60 -3.88
N ILE A 16 12.06 4.64 -2.68
CA ILE A 16 10.91 3.84 -2.27
C ILE A 16 9.75 4.79 -1.98
N TYR A 17 8.64 4.60 -2.67
CA TYR A 17 7.38 5.25 -2.33
C TYR A 17 6.59 4.37 -1.35
N MET A 18 6.08 4.97 -0.27
CA MET A 18 5.33 4.27 0.76
C MET A 18 4.04 5.02 1.07
N VAL A 19 2.94 4.29 1.17
CA VAL A 19 1.68 4.79 1.71
C VAL A 19 1.54 4.28 3.15
N VAL A 20 1.33 5.20 4.08
CA VAL A 20 1.14 4.91 5.50
C VAL A 20 -0.31 5.16 5.91
N ASN A 21 -0.70 4.65 7.09
CA ASN A 21 -2.04 4.90 7.62
C ASN A 21 -2.22 6.40 7.91
N ALA A 22 -3.33 6.99 7.43
CA ALA A 22 -3.56 8.43 7.55
C ALA A 22 -3.58 8.92 9.00
N SER A 23 -4.17 8.15 9.92
CA SER A 23 -4.24 8.50 11.35
C SER A 23 -2.90 8.38 12.08
N ARG A 24 -1.92 7.70 11.50
CA ARG A 24 -0.58 7.48 12.10
C ARG A 24 0.54 8.16 11.32
N LYS A 25 0.18 8.95 10.32
CA LYS A 25 1.14 9.56 9.38
C LYS A 25 2.31 10.26 10.08
N GLU A 26 2.02 11.08 11.06
CA GLU A 26 3.05 11.87 11.75
C GLU A 26 4.00 10.98 12.58
N ASP A 27 3.46 9.99 13.28
CA ASP A 27 4.27 9.03 14.04
C ASP A 27 5.12 8.15 13.13
N ASP A 28 4.54 7.69 12.01
CA ASP A 28 5.25 6.87 11.02
C ASP A 28 6.38 7.66 10.35
N ILE A 29 6.15 8.91 9.96
CA ILE A 29 7.18 9.78 9.38
C ILE A 29 8.29 10.04 10.41
N LYS A 30 7.94 10.36 11.64
CA LYS A 30 8.91 10.56 12.72
C LYS A 30 9.77 9.31 12.90
N TYR A 31 9.14 8.15 13.04
CA TYR A 31 9.84 6.88 13.20
C TYR A 31 10.78 6.57 12.02
N LEU A 32 10.32 6.79 10.79
CA LEU A 32 11.13 6.57 9.59
C LEU A 32 12.34 7.50 9.56
N ARG A 33 12.17 8.79 9.90
CA ARG A 33 13.28 9.75 9.94
C ARG A 33 14.31 9.37 11.00
N GLU A 34 13.86 9.11 12.22
CA GLU A 34 14.75 8.74 13.34
C GLU A 34 15.60 7.49 13.03
N ASN A 35 15.06 6.54 12.27
CA ASN A 35 15.74 5.28 11.99
C ASN A 35 16.50 5.23 10.65
N LEU A 36 16.12 6.05 9.66
CA LEU A 36 16.69 5.98 8.32
C LEU A 36 17.63 7.15 7.99
N GLU A 37 17.34 8.37 8.46
CA GLU A 37 18.20 9.53 8.15
C GLU A 37 19.63 9.37 8.69
N PRO A 38 19.86 8.79 9.88
CA PRO A 38 21.23 8.49 10.34
C PRO A 38 21.98 7.51 9.44
N LEU A 39 21.26 6.75 8.60
CA LEU A 39 21.85 5.81 7.63
C LEU A 39 22.06 6.45 6.25
N GLY A 40 21.90 7.77 6.13
CA GLY A 40 22.04 8.50 4.86
C GLY A 40 20.81 8.39 3.92
N VAL A 41 19.68 7.94 4.42
CA VAL A 41 18.42 7.86 3.65
C VAL A 41 17.57 9.10 3.91
N SER A 42 17.22 9.84 2.86
CA SER A 42 16.31 11.00 2.97
C SER A 42 14.85 10.52 3.04
N VAL A 43 14.10 10.99 4.04
CA VAL A 43 12.67 10.71 4.18
C VAL A 43 11.86 11.96 3.85
N ARG A 44 11.10 11.92 2.75
CA ARG A 44 10.30 13.03 2.26
C ARG A 44 8.81 12.75 2.29
N ASN A 45 8.03 13.60 2.94
CA ASN A 45 6.58 13.58 2.85
C ASN A 45 6.14 14.20 1.50
N LEU A 46 5.26 13.51 0.79
CA LEU A 46 4.69 13.97 -0.49
C LEU A 46 3.30 14.54 -0.23
N GLU A 47 3.23 15.84 0.09
CA GLU A 47 1.98 16.53 0.45
C GLU A 47 1.08 16.82 -0.75
N ASN A 48 1.67 16.89 -1.96
CA ASN A 48 0.97 17.30 -3.19
C ASN A 48 0.48 16.10 -4.02
N ARG A 49 0.07 15.02 -3.36
CA ARG A 49 -0.49 13.86 -4.04
C ARG A 49 -1.78 13.39 -3.36
N ALA A 50 -2.78 13.09 -4.18
CA ALA A 50 -3.98 12.38 -3.79
C ALA A 50 -3.78 10.87 -4.01
N LEU A 51 -4.54 10.05 -3.31
CA LEU A 51 -4.59 8.61 -3.50
C LEU A 51 -6.05 8.20 -3.67
N ILE A 52 -6.37 7.57 -4.79
CA ILE A 52 -7.68 6.96 -5.03
C ILE A 52 -7.52 5.45 -5.23
N ALA A 53 -8.59 4.71 -4.98
CA ALA A 53 -8.66 3.28 -5.18
C ALA A 53 -9.74 2.97 -6.22
N LEU A 54 -9.35 2.33 -7.32
CA LEU A 54 -10.23 1.76 -8.31
C LEU A 54 -10.26 0.25 -8.09
N GLN A 55 -11.38 -0.28 -7.58
CA GLN A 55 -11.46 -1.65 -7.08
C GLN A 55 -12.62 -2.40 -7.74
N GLY A 56 -12.49 -3.71 -7.85
CA GLY A 56 -13.51 -4.59 -8.38
C GLY A 56 -13.09 -5.31 -9.66
N PRO A 57 -13.85 -6.32 -10.10
CA PRO A 57 -13.46 -7.25 -11.17
C PRO A 57 -13.29 -6.58 -12.55
N THR A 58 -13.87 -5.40 -12.76
CA THR A 58 -13.74 -4.65 -14.02
C THR A 58 -12.64 -3.59 -14.01
N SER A 59 -11.97 -3.37 -12.87
CA SER A 59 -10.96 -2.32 -12.71
C SER A 59 -9.81 -2.40 -13.72
N GLN A 60 -9.36 -3.61 -14.07
CA GLN A 60 -8.35 -3.79 -15.11
C GLN A 60 -8.84 -3.27 -16.46
N ARG A 61 -10.07 -3.60 -16.88
CA ARG A 61 -10.64 -3.17 -18.16
C ARG A 61 -10.73 -1.64 -18.24
N VAL A 62 -11.11 -0.98 -17.15
CA VAL A 62 -11.17 0.48 -17.08
C VAL A 62 -9.78 1.09 -17.32
N LEU A 63 -8.74 0.59 -16.68
CA LEU A 63 -7.39 1.11 -16.86
C LEU A 63 -6.73 0.70 -18.18
N GLU A 64 -7.16 -0.38 -18.83
CA GLU A 64 -6.67 -0.78 -20.15
C GLU A 64 -6.95 0.28 -21.22
N GLU A 65 -8.02 1.05 -21.09
CA GLU A 65 -8.34 2.16 -21.98
C GLU A 65 -7.29 3.28 -21.94
N HIS A 66 -6.68 3.49 -20.76
CA HIS A 66 -5.61 4.48 -20.58
C HIS A 66 -4.22 3.89 -20.82
N PHE A 67 -4.04 2.63 -20.50
CA PHE A 67 -2.75 1.95 -20.58
C PHE A 67 -2.90 0.45 -20.87
N PRO A 68 -2.87 0.04 -22.15
CA PRO A 68 -3.09 -1.36 -22.56
C PRO A 68 -2.15 -2.39 -21.90
N LYS A 69 -0.98 -1.96 -21.39
CA LYS A 69 -0.06 -2.86 -20.70
C LYS A 69 -0.44 -3.14 -19.25
N ILE A 70 -1.52 -2.55 -18.72
CA ILE A 70 -1.98 -2.76 -17.35
C ILE A 70 -2.27 -4.24 -17.07
N SER A 71 -2.78 -4.98 -18.07
CA SER A 71 -3.06 -6.41 -17.99
C SER A 71 -1.82 -7.27 -17.69
N LYS A 72 -0.62 -6.76 -17.96
CA LYS A 72 0.65 -7.45 -17.64
C LYS A 72 1.11 -7.22 -16.21
N MET A 73 0.51 -6.27 -15.49
CA MET A 73 0.81 -6.05 -14.08
C MET A 73 0.26 -7.20 -13.24
N ARG A 74 1.12 -7.78 -12.43
CA ARG A 74 0.72 -8.75 -11.41
C ARG A 74 0.33 -8.02 -10.13
N PHE A 75 -0.34 -8.72 -9.25
CA PHE A 75 -0.59 -8.20 -7.89
C PHE A 75 0.71 -7.70 -7.25
N MET A 76 0.68 -6.49 -6.73
CA MET A 76 1.80 -5.74 -6.14
C MET A 76 2.83 -5.18 -7.14
N ASP A 77 2.61 -5.34 -8.44
CA ASP A 77 3.39 -4.59 -9.43
C ASP A 77 2.98 -3.11 -9.43
N VAL A 78 3.91 -2.27 -9.81
CA VAL A 78 3.75 -0.82 -9.87
C VAL A 78 4.21 -0.27 -11.20
N SER A 79 3.52 0.73 -11.70
CA SER A 79 3.87 1.42 -12.94
C SER A 79 3.53 2.91 -12.87
N THR A 80 4.24 3.69 -13.67
CA THR A 80 3.86 5.07 -13.95
C THR A 80 3.02 5.10 -15.22
N ILE A 81 1.82 5.65 -15.13
CA ILE A 81 0.81 5.61 -16.19
C ILE A 81 0.23 7.01 -16.38
N PRO A 82 0.13 7.52 -17.62
CA PRO A 82 -0.61 8.73 -17.90
C PRO A 82 -2.12 8.44 -17.89
N ILE A 83 -2.87 9.16 -17.06
CA ILE A 83 -4.34 9.12 -17.04
C ILE A 83 -4.83 10.56 -17.17
N ALA A 84 -5.69 10.85 -18.12
CA ALA A 84 -6.19 12.20 -18.41
C ALA A 84 -5.08 13.26 -18.48
N GLY A 85 -3.93 12.91 -19.08
CA GLY A 85 -2.76 13.79 -19.21
C GLY A 85 -1.91 13.97 -17.95
N ALA A 86 -2.28 13.37 -16.82
CA ALA A 86 -1.52 13.41 -15.58
C ALA A 86 -0.65 12.17 -15.39
N GLU A 87 0.59 12.33 -14.93
CA GLU A 87 1.45 11.22 -14.56
C GLU A 87 1.03 10.64 -13.21
N CYS A 88 0.41 9.47 -13.25
CA CYS A 88 -0.06 8.74 -12.08
C CYS A 88 0.86 7.57 -11.74
N TRP A 89 1.06 7.32 -10.46
CA TRP A 89 1.71 6.09 -9.98
C TRP A 89 0.63 5.09 -9.61
N VAL A 90 0.62 3.98 -10.29
CA VAL A 90 -0.44 2.97 -10.19
C VAL A 90 0.14 1.68 -9.66
N SER A 91 -0.42 1.16 -8.59
CA SER A 91 -0.12 -0.18 -8.07
C SER A 91 -1.34 -1.09 -8.23
N ARG A 92 -1.12 -2.34 -8.67
CA ARG A 92 -2.17 -3.36 -8.65
C ARG A 92 -2.28 -3.90 -7.24
N SER A 93 -3.08 -3.23 -6.44
CA SER A 93 -3.27 -3.47 -5.00
C SER A 93 -4.60 -2.91 -4.54
N GLY A 94 -5.05 -3.32 -3.37
CA GLY A 94 -6.29 -2.83 -2.81
C GLY A 94 -6.52 -3.30 -1.38
N TYR A 95 -7.72 -3.00 -0.89
CA TYR A 95 -8.14 -3.31 0.47
C TYR A 95 -9.60 -3.82 0.49
N THR A 96 -9.96 -4.57 -0.56
CA THR A 96 -11.34 -5.05 -0.76
C THR A 96 -11.45 -6.57 -0.88
N GLY A 97 -10.31 -7.26 -0.99
CA GLY A 97 -10.28 -8.70 -1.27
C GLY A 97 -10.48 -9.04 -2.75
N ASP A 98 -10.78 -8.06 -3.58
CA ASP A 98 -10.93 -8.22 -5.02
C ASP A 98 -9.75 -7.58 -5.78
N ASP A 99 -9.68 -7.79 -7.08
CA ASP A 99 -8.71 -7.12 -7.95
C ASP A 99 -8.95 -5.61 -7.98
N GLY A 100 -7.87 -4.87 -8.13
CA GLY A 100 -7.97 -3.43 -8.16
C GLY A 100 -6.63 -2.72 -8.17
N PHE A 101 -6.72 -1.40 -8.22
CA PHE A 101 -5.56 -0.52 -8.31
C PHE A 101 -5.65 0.62 -7.31
N GLU A 102 -4.52 0.97 -6.72
CA GLU A 102 -4.34 2.21 -5.97
C GLU A 102 -3.57 3.19 -6.86
N ILE A 103 -4.13 4.38 -7.05
CA ILE A 103 -3.66 5.38 -8.00
C ILE A 103 -3.24 6.63 -7.23
N SER A 104 -1.94 6.89 -7.19
CA SER A 104 -1.40 8.13 -6.63
C SER A 104 -1.30 9.19 -7.73
N ILE A 105 -1.95 10.32 -7.51
CA ILE A 105 -2.23 11.36 -8.49
C ILE A 105 -1.64 12.67 -7.99
N PRO A 106 -1.01 13.52 -8.83
CA PRO A 106 -0.74 14.91 -8.45
C PRO A 106 -2.03 15.60 -7.99
N SER A 107 -2.02 16.25 -6.82
CA SER A 107 -3.26 16.77 -6.20
C SER A 107 -4.08 17.68 -7.13
N GLN A 108 -3.41 18.50 -7.94
CA GLN A 108 -4.08 19.38 -8.92
C GLN A 108 -4.78 18.62 -10.06
N ALA A 109 -4.42 17.35 -10.29
CA ALA A 109 -5.02 16.52 -11.34
C ALA A 109 -6.06 15.52 -10.78
N ALA A 110 -6.30 15.50 -9.46
CA ALA A 110 -7.15 14.50 -8.83
C ALA A 110 -8.58 14.53 -9.38
N GLU A 111 -9.16 15.70 -9.57
CA GLU A 111 -10.51 15.86 -10.10
C GLU A 111 -10.63 15.37 -11.54
N ILE A 112 -9.74 15.81 -12.44
CA ILE A 112 -9.81 15.42 -13.85
C ILE A 112 -9.56 13.92 -14.04
N VAL A 113 -8.62 13.33 -13.29
CA VAL A 113 -8.36 11.89 -13.34
C VAL A 113 -9.57 11.11 -12.81
N THR A 114 -10.15 11.52 -11.68
CA THR A 114 -11.33 10.85 -11.12
C THR A 114 -12.52 10.94 -12.07
N THR A 115 -12.78 12.11 -12.65
CA THR A 115 -13.86 12.31 -13.62
C THR A 115 -13.67 11.42 -14.84
N SER A 116 -12.45 11.36 -15.39
CA SER A 116 -12.15 10.49 -16.54
C SER A 116 -12.40 9.01 -16.25
N LEU A 117 -12.11 8.53 -15.04
CA LEU A 117 -12.42 7.15 -14.64
C LEU A 117 -13.93 6.91 -14.48
N LEU A 118 -14.67 7.92 -14.01
CA LEU A 118 -16.14 7.86 -13.85
C LEU A 118 -16.90 7.92 -15.17
N GLU A 119 -16.28 8.31 -16.27
CA GLU A 119 -16.89 8.25 -17.61
C GLU A 119 -17.12 6.80 -18.07
N HIS A 120 -16.41 5.84 -17.50
CA HIS A 120 -16.61 4.43 -17.81
C HIS A 120 -17.87 3.91 -17.12
N GLU A 121 -18.76 3.28 -17.89
CA GLU A 121 -20.11 2.83 -17.48
C GLU A 121 -20.16 1.92 -16.24
N THR A 122 -19.05 1.22 -15.93
CA THR A 122 -18.96 0.28 -14.80
C THR A 122 -18.31 0.89 -13.57
N VAL A 123 -17.94 2.17 -13.60
CA VAL A 123 -17.30 2.85 -12.48
C VAL A 123 -18.32 3.69 -11.72
N GLU A 124 -18.40 3.45 -10.42
CA GLU A 124 -19.26 4.19 -9.51
C GLU A 124 -18.48 4.66 -8.28
N LEU A 125 -18.93 5.76 -7.68
CA LEU A 125 -18.38 6.24 -6.43
C LEU A 125 -18.79 5.32 -5.27
N ALA A 126 -17.81 4.89 -4.49
CA ALA A 126 -18.03 4.06 -3.31
C ALA A 126 -17.85 4.85 -2.02
N GLY A 127 -18.73 4.64 -1.06
CA GLY A 127 -18.62 5.21 0.27
C GLY A 127 -17.67 4.43 1.18
N LEU A 128 -17.27 5.05 2.31
CA LEU A 128 -16.41 4.40 3.31
C LEU A 128 -17.01 3.13 3.90
N GLY A 129 -18.34 3.04 4.02
CA GLY A 129 -19.02 1.84 4.48
C GLY A 129 -18.79 0.63 3.58
N ALA A 130 -18.77 0.83 2.26
CA ALA A 130 -18.44 -0.23 1.31
C ALA A 130 -16.99 -0.72 1.49
N ARG A 131 -16.05 0.22 1.67
CA ARG A 131 -14.65 -0.12 1.94
C ARG A 131 -14.50 -0.93 3.24
N ASP A 132 -15.24 -0.56 4.28
CA ASP A 132 -15.16 -1.25 5.58
C ASP A 132 -15.78 -2.66 5.53
N SER A 133 -16.94 -2.84 4.90
CA SER A 133 -17.54 -4.16 4.69
C SER A 133 -16.63 -5.08 3.89
N LEU A 134 -16.13 -4.61 2.76
CA LEU A 134 -15.32 -5.42 1.85
C LEU A 134 -13.99 -5.85 2.48
N ARG A 135 -13.31 -4.94 3.17
CA ARG A 135 -12.07 -5.31 3.86
C ARG A 135 -12.30 -6.34 4.97
N LEU A 136 -13.41 -6.20 5.69
CA LEU A 136 -13.77 -7.10 6.78
C LEU A 136 -14.08 -8.51 6.25
N GLU A 137 -14.88 -8.61 5.18
CA GLU A 137 -15.17 -9.87 4.51
C GLU A 137 -13.90 -10.54 3.95
N ALA A 138 -12.94 -9.73 3.51
CA ALA A 138 -11.64 -10.20 3.04
C ALA A 138 -10.66 -10.56 4.18
N GLY A 139 -11.04 -10.38 5.45
CA GLY A 139 -10.18 -10.65 6.61
C GLY A 139 -9.02 -9.67 6.77
N LEU A 140 -9.15 -8.44 6.25
CA LEU A 140 -8.11 -7.42 6.30
C LEU A 140 -8.28 -6.53 7.54
N CYS A 141 -7.27 -6.52 8.41
CA CYS A 141 -7.29 -5.73 9.64
C CYS A 141 -7.31 -4.21 9.37
N LEU A 142 -8.07 -3.48 10.18
CA LEU A 142 -8.08 -2.03 10.21
C LEU A 142 -7.39 -1.53 11.48
N TYR A 143 -6.36 -0.67 11.31
CA TYR A 143 -5.70 -0.03 12.44
C TYR A 143 -6.67 0.89 13.19
N GLY A 144 -6.70 0.75 14.50
CA GLY A 144 -7.60 1.50 15.39
C GLY A 144 -8.92 0.77 15.69
N GLN A 145 -9.21 -0.34 15.00
CA GLN A 145 -10.35 -1.21 15.29
C GLN A 145 -9.89 -2.64 15.64
N ASP A 146 -9.20 -3.30 14.72
CA ASP A 146 -8.79 -4.70 14.89
C ASP A 146 -7.36 -4.82 15.45
N ILE A 147 -6.52 -3.83 15.20
CA ILE A 147 -5.12 -3.75 15.63
C ILE A 147 -4.76 -2.34 16.09
N ASP A 148 -3.77 -2.27 16.97
CA ASP A 148 -3.23 -1.01 17.49
C ASP A 148 -1.70 -1.09 17.71
N ALA A 149 -1.13 -0.08 18.38
CA ALA A 149 0.30 -0.02 18.65
C ALA A 149 0.82 -1.13 19.61
N THR A 150 -0.07 -1.83 20.30
CA THR A 150 0.27 -2.92 21.23
C THR A 150 0.18 -4.29 20.56
N THR A 151 -0.50 -4.39 19.43
CA THR A 151 -0.73 -5.62 18.69
C THR A 151 0.49 -5.97 17.84
N SER A 152 1.06 -7.16 18.06
CA SER A 152 2.18 -7.62 17.23
C SER A 152 1.71 -8.08 15.84
N PRO A 153 2.59 -8.09 14.83
CA PRO A 153 2.27 -8.65 13.52
C PRO A 153 1.91 -10.15 13.57
N VAL A 154 2.41 -10.88 14.56
CA VAL A 154 2.09 -12.30 14.77
C VAL A 154 0.68 -12.45 15.30
N ALA A 155 0.34 -11.73 16.37
CA ALA A 155 -1.01 -11.71 16.94
C ALA A 155 -2.07 -11.23 15.94
N ALA A 156 -1.71 -10.32 15.04
CA ALA A 156 -2.57 -9.82 13.97
C ALA A 156 -2.69 -10.77 12.75
N GLY A 157 -2.05 -11.93 12.75
CA GLY A 157 -2.04 -12.84 11.59
C GLY A 157 -1.25 -12.32 10.39
N LEU A 158 -0.38 -11.32 10.58
CA LEU A 158 0.39 -10.66 9.51
C LEU A 158 1.79 -11.24 9.29
N LYS A 159 2.07 -12.44 9.79
CA LYS A 159 3.36 -13.13 9.61
C LYS A 159 3.76 -13.24 8.13
N TRP A 160 2.81 -13.40 7.25
CA TRP A 160 3.04 -13.46 5.80
C TRP A 160 3.68 -12.20 5.22
N ALA A 161 3.55 -11.05 5.86
CA ALA A 161 4.18 -9.80 5.45
C ALA A 161 5.68 -9.75 5.76
N MET A 162 6.17 -10.65 6.60
CA MET A 162 7.59 -10.73 6.97
C MET A 162 8.34 -11.63 6.00
N HIS A 163 9.47 -11.11 5.52
CA HIS A 163 10.30 -11.90 4.59
C HIS A 163 11.01 -13.04 5.32
N THR A 164 10.97 -14.24 4.75
CA THR A 164 11.54 -15.46 5.33
C THR A 164 13.01 -15.33 5.74
N SER A 165 13.81 -14.52 5.01
CA SER A 165 15.21 -14.26 5.41
C SER A 165 15.37 -13.55 6.76
N ARG A 166 14.30 -12.98 7.32
CA ARG A 166 14.29 -12.28 8.61
C ARG A 166 13.75 -13.16 9.75
N LEU A 167 13.10 -14.25 9.39
CA LEU A 167 12.57 -15.23 10.33
C LEU A 167 13.67 -16.21 10.78
N SER A 168 13.33 -17.07 11.75
CA SER A 168 14.25 -18.08 12.29
C SER A 168 14.84 -18.96 11.18
N GLY A 169 16.15 -19.15 11.20
CA GLY A 169 16.91 -19.85 10.16
C GLY A 169 17.23 -19.02 8.91
N GLY A 170 16.77 -17.79 8.81
CA GLY A 170 17.03 -16.90 7.67
C GLY A 170 18.41 -16.20 7.78
N TYR A 171 19.06 -15.93 6.64
CA TYR A 171 20.40 -15.31 6.59
C TYR A 171 20.47 -13.87 7.16
N LYS A 172 19.35 -13.24 7.42
CA LYS A 172 19.18 -11.94 8.07
C LYS A 172 18.31 -12.03 9.32
N GLU A 173 18.29 -13.20 9.95
CA GLU A 173 17.46 -13.43 11.16
C GLU A 173 17.65 -12.30 12.18
N GLY A 174 16.55 -11.84 12.74
CA GLY A 174 16.52 -10.88 13.83
C GLY A 174 17.02 -9.46 13.50
N LYS A 175 17.39 -9.14 12.24
CA LYS A 175 17.91 -7.83 11.87
C LYS A 175 16.78 -6.85 11.49
N PHE A 176 15.85 -6.64 12.42
CA PHE A 176 14.76 -5.65 12.28
C PHE A 176 14.26 -5.21 13.67
N PRO A 177 13.67 -4.03 13.82
CA PRO A 177 13.10 -3.57 15.08
C PRO A 177 12.02 -4.52 15.61
N GLY A 178 12.05 -4.85 16.91
CA GLY A 178 11.10 -5.76 17.55
C GLY A 178 11.33 -7.26 17.28
N ALA A 179 12.47 -7.61 16.67
CA ALA A 179 12.75 -8.99 16.25
C ALA A 179 12.67 -10.00 17.40
N GLU A 180 13.21 -9.67 18.57
CA GLU A 180 13.22 -10.56 19.73
C GLU A 180 11.80 -11.01 20.12
N LYS A 181 10.91 -10.04 20.32
CA LYS A 181 9.51 -10.32 20.63
C LYS A 181 8.81 -11.12 19.52
N ILE A 182 8.98 -10.69 18.27
CA ILE A 182 8.30 -11.30 17.12
C ILE A 182 8.78 -12.74 16.88
N LEU A 183 10.09 -12.99 16.98
CA LEU A 183 10.62 -14.35 16.79
C LEU A 183 10.22 -15.29 17.92
N SER A 184 10.14 -14.81 19.16
CA SER A 184 9.58 -15.57 20.28
C SER A 184 8.13 -15.94 20.03
N GLU A 185 7.26 -14.99 19.68
CA GLU A 185 5.84 -15.23 19.39
C GLU A 185 5.60 -16.18 18.20
N ILE A 186 6.56 -16.34 17.29
CA ILE A 186 6.47 -17.29 16.18
C ILE A 186 6.82 -18.71 16.62
N SER A 187 7.66 -18.84 17.66
CA SER A 187 8.15 -20.14 18.16
C SER A 187 7.21 -20.80 19.15
N ASP A 188 6.34 -20.00 19.78
CA ASP A 188 5.28 -20.47 20.70
C ASP A 188 4.06 -21.00 19.93
#